data_28a257f53cdba9f16012026a49b7a3c2
#
_entry.id   28a257f53cdba9f16012026a49b7a3c2
#
_cell.length_a   1.000
_cell.length_b   1.000
_cell.length_c   1.000
_cell.angle_alpha   90.00
_cell.angle_beta   90.00
_cell.angle_gamma   90.00
#
_symmetry.space_group_name_H-M   'P 1'
#
loop_
_entity.id
_entity.type
_entity.pdbx_description
1 polymer ?
#
loop_
_entity_poly.entity_id
_entity_poly.type
_entity_poly.pdbx_seq_one_letter_code
_entity_poly.pdbx_strand_id
1 'polypeptide(L)'
;MFLTLEDYLSYFPLINISKDEFVKQFTITYAKHPTLEDLFNMKSVIKKTDDSRYLQKTQIIDYFYDVIVVHRHQYLTEFYKSYFELPSFYDLKWDRVNIMVPTASEPLINDPQLISVWMDYVSDSERVTNVNAMLEQFNRLLDGPIAGLSLQKNDLSRKIIRNLNYLDILHNTSITNTVKSSTSFWQTFINAYNLLQLEDRFFAPSSIGLFLREKPNHTVNFNNFFYLFQQYQPKASILNPYTMNWVLKNLFSGTRIFTPVLSWSSYMCAFMHSDWEHYVGVDVMKCVCDRSQFLFDYYQTQLKPKLTSKKELERLSRKHIDLYCQPSESLLYDMKFLDQYSDYFDACICCPPYFNMEIYPEGDQSIELYPTYKEWLERYWEDTVALCHLVLKPGKRFGFIINDYVSLKKCEFHLIQDLNMIALKYFKLVDVYQLLNRVSPLRMNKKNRTEMLFIYEKMEEA
;
A
#
# COMPACT_ATOMS: atom_id res chain seq x y z
N MET A 1 -9.90 8.32 16.26
CA MET A 1 -11.32 7.87 16.30
C MET A 1 -11.66 7.20 14.98
N PHE A 2 -12.53 6.19 15.00
CA PHE A 2 -13.04 5.61 13.77
C PHE A 2 -14.00 6.54 13.06
N LEU A 3 -13.99 6.52 11.73
CA LEU A 3 -14.86 7.31 10.88
C LEU A 3 -16.29 6.74 10.92
N THR A 4 -17.27 7.56 11.29
CA THR A 4 -18.69 7.22 11.19
C THR A 4 -19.24 7.55 9.80
N LEU A 5 -20.42 7.01 9.45
CA LEU A 5 -21.09 7.40 8.21
C LEU A 5 -21.43 8.90 8.18
N GLU A 6 -21.82 9.46 9.30
CA GLU A 6 -22.15 10.88 9.42
C GLU A 6 -20.92 11.76 9.21
N ASP A 7 -19.79 11.44 9.86
CA ASP A 7 -18.51 12.11 9.63
C ASP A 7 -18.10 12.01 8.17
N TYR A 8 -18.19 10.81 7.58
CA TYR A 8 -17.87 10.60 6.17
C TYR A 8 -18.70 11.49 5.25
N LEU A 9 -20.01 11.52 5.43
CA LEU A 9 -20.90 12.34 4.61
C LEU A 9 -20.65 13.84 4.76
N SER A 10 -20.22 14.28 5.94
CA SER A 10 -19.92 15.69 6.20
C SER A 10 -18.71 16.23 5.41
N TYR A 11 -17.80 15.35 4.97
CA TYR A 11 -16.67 15.75 4.12
C TYR A 11 -17.07 16.12 2.69
N PHE A 12 -18.26 15.74 2.24
CA PHE A 12 -18.70 15.97 0.87
C PHE A 12 -19.69 17.13 0.82
N PRO A 13 -19.33 18.28 0.25
CA PRO A 13 -20.24 19.39 0.14
C PRO A 13 -21.47 19.00 -0.70
N LEU A 14 -22.63 19.45 -0.26
CA LEU A 14 -23.85 19.29 -1.05
C LEU A 14 -23.70 20.07 -2.37
N ILE A 15 -23.88 19.39 -3.49
CA ILE A 15 -23.94 20.02 -4.80
C ILE A 15 -25.43 20.08 -5.16
N ASN A 16 -26.02 21.25 -4.93
CA ASN A 16 -27.42 21.51 -5.25
C ASN A 16 -27.48 22.44 -6.48
N ILE A 17 -27.26 21.89 -7.66
CA ILE A 17 -27.32 22.59 -8.92
C ILE A 17 -28.29 21.91 -9.87
N SER A 18 -28.92 22.70 -10.77
CA SER A 18 -29.75 22.15 -11.83
C SER A 18 -28.90 21.40 -12.87
N LYS A 19 -29.55 20.54 -13.64
CA LYS A 19 -28.89 19.83 -14.73
C LYS A 19 -28.27 20.78 -15.75
N ASP A 20 -28.97 21.85 -16.09
CA ASP A 20 -28.48 22.84 -17.04
C ASP A 20 -27.24 23.56 -16.54
N GLU A 21 -27.22 23.90 -15.25
CA GLU A 21 -26.02 24.51 -14.64
C GLU A 21 -24.87 23.51 -14.56
N PHE A 22 -25.15 22.24 -14.26
CA PHE A 22 -24.14 21.19 -14.29
C PHE A 22 -23.51 21.04 -15.68
N VAL A 23 -24.33 20.94 -16.72
CA VAL A 23 -23.87 20.85 -18.11
C VAL A 23 -23.07 22.08 -18.53
N LYS A 24 -23.52 23.28 -18.14
CA LYS A 24 -22.81 24.53 -18.38
C LYS A 24 -21.43 24.54 -17.71
N GLN A 25 -21.35 24.22 -16.43
CA GLN A 25 -20.09 24.16 -15.69
C GLN A 25 -19.14 23.12 -16.27
N PHE A 26 -19.65 21.94 -16.61
CA PHE A 26 -18.90 20.91 -17.29
C PHE A 26 -18.31 21.42 -18.61
N THR A 27 -19.14 22.05 -19.46
CA THR A 27 -18.72 22.54 -20.77
C THR A 27 -17.66 23.64 -20.67
N ILE A 28 -17.83 24.58 -19.75
CA ILE A 28 -16.86 25.66 -19.50
C ILE A 28 -15.51 25.09 -19.05
N THR A 29 -15.55 24.12 -18.16
CA THR A 29 -14.33 23.52 -17.62
C THR A 29 -13.65 22.64 -18.66
N TYR A 30 -14.42 21.83 -19.39
CA TYR A 30 -13.92 20.99 -20.47
C TYR A 30 -13.17 21.77 -21.56
N ALA A 31 -13.69 22.94 -21.94
CA ALA A 31 -13.07 23.79 -22.95
C ALA A 31 -11.67 24.33 -22.53
N LYS A 32 -11.37 24.34 -21.25
CA LYS A 32 -10.10 24.85 -20.71
C LYS A 32 -9.07 23.74 -20.46
N HIS A 33 -9.44 22.49 -20.66
CA HIS A 33 -8.57 21.36 -20.30
C HIS A 33 -7.69 20.91 -21.46
N PRO A 34 -6.44 20.51 -21.15
CA PRO A 34 -5.58 19.88 -22.13
C PRO A 34 -6.21 18.57 -22.64
N THR A 35 -5.81 18.17 -23.83
CA THR A 35 -6.21 16.88 -24.40
C THR A 35 -5.66 15.73 -23.58
N LEU A 36 -6.22 14.54 -23.72
CA LEU A 36 -5.68 13.34 -23.07
C LEU A 36 -4.23 13.05 -23.47
N GLU A 37 -3.83 13.38 -24.68
CA GLU A 37 -2.46 13.26 -25.17
C GLU A 37 -1.51 14.13 -24.35
N ASP A 38 -1.92 15.34 -24.01
CA ASP A 38 -1.15 16.26 -23.19
C ASP A 38 -1.04 15.76 -21.74
N LEU A 39 -2.13 15.23 -21.19
CA LEU A 39 -2.18 14.76 -19.80
C LEU A 39 -1.37 13.48 -19.55
N PHE A 40 -1.33 12.56 -20.51
CA PHE A 40 -0.74 11.25 -20.31
C PHE A 40 0.47 10.97 -21.20
N ASN A 41 0.88 11.91 -22.07
CA ASN A 41 1.94 11.67 -23.06
C ASN A 41 1.71 10.36 -23.86
N MET A 42 0.46 10.05 -24.13
CA MET A 42 0.10 8.82 -24.83
C MET A 42 0.35 9.00 -26.34
N LYS A 43 1.46 8.48 -26.82
CA LYS A 43 1.78 8.40 -28.26
C LYS A 43 0.91 7.39 -29.04
N SER A 44 -0.08 6.80 -28.44
CA SER A 44 -0.91 5.81 -29.12
C SER A 44 -2.11 6.45 -29.77
N VAL A 45 -2.24 6.22 -31.07
CA VAL A 45 -3.38 6.63 -31.89
C VAL A 45 -4.68 6.13 -31.26
N ILE A 46 -5.45 7.05 -30.73
CA ILE A 46 -6.80 6.78 -30.25
C ILE A 46 -7.67 6.61 -31.50
N LYS A 47 -8.02 5.38 -31.84
CA LYS A 47 -9.02 5.13 -32.87
C LYS A 47 -10.40 5.44 -32.28
N LYS A 48 -11.05 6.47 -32.78
CA LYS A 48 -12.49 6.63 -32.58
C LYS A 48 -13.16 5.45 -33.25
N THR A 49 -13.83 4.62 -32.49
CA THR A 49 -14.66 3.55 -33.06
C THR A 49 -16.09 4.09 -33.16
N ASP A 50 -16.69 4.00 -34.33
CA ASP A 50 -18.14 4.27 -34.57
C ASP A 50 -19.02 3.14 -34.02
N ASP A 51 -18.57 2.49 -32.96
CA ASP A 51 -19.29 1.37 -32.38
C ASP A 51 -20.47 1.89 -31.57
N SER A 52 -21.68 1.51 -31.99
CA SER A 52 -22.95 1.84 -31.31
C SER A 52 -23.04 1.39 -29.84
N ARG A 53 -22.06 0.60 -29.37
CA ARG A 53 -21.93 0.19 -27.97
C ARG A 53 -21.40 1.29 -27.05
N TYR A 54 -20.87 2.38 -27.58
CA TYR A 54 -20.38 3.50 -26.79
C TYR A 54 -21.51 4.44 -26.38
N LEU A 55 -21.46 4.88 -25.12
CA LEU A 55 -22.40 5.89 -24.64
C LEU A 55 -22.22 7.20 -25.41
N GLN A 56 -23.35 7.79 -25.80
CA GLN A 56 -23.33 9.14 -26.33
C GLN A 56 -22.86 10.15 -25.28
N LYS A 57 -22.27 11.27 -25.71
CA LYS A 57 -21.80 12.34 -24.83
C LYS A 57 -22.85 12.78 -23.81
N THR A 58 -24.08 12.95 -24.27
CA THR A 58 -25.21 13.32 -23.41
C THR A 58 -25.50 12.28 -22.33
N GLN A 59 -25.45 10.99 -22.66
CA GLN A 59 -25.67 9.90 -21.71
C GLN A 59 -24.57 9.85 -20.63
N ILE A 60 -23.33 10.15 -20.98
CA ILE A 60 -22.22 10.21 -20.01
C ILE A 60 -22.40 11.38 -19.06
N ILE A 61 -22.79 12.55 -19.55
CA ILE A 61 -23.06 13.74 -18.73
C ILE A 61 -24.27 13.50 -17.83
N ASP A 62 -25.34 12.92 -18.39
CA ASP A 62 -26.54 12.55 -17.62
C ASP A 62 -26.21 11.60 -16.48
N TYR A 63 -25.40 10.58 -16.75
CA TYR A 63 -24.91 9.67 -15.75
C TYR A 63 -24.11 10.36 -14.64
N PHE A 64 -23.24 11.29 -15.01
CA PHE A 64 -22.48 12.03 -14.03
C PHE A 64 -23.35 12.94 -13.18
N TYR A 65 -24.34 13.59 -13.77
CA TYR A 65 -25.31 14.40 -13.04
C TYR A 65 -26.11 13.53 -12.04
N ASP A 66 -26.59 12.39 -12.51
CA ASP A 66 -27.36 11.45 -11.69
C ASP A 66 -26.57 10.98 -10.47
N VAL A 67 -25.35 10.52 -10.68
CA VAL A 67 -24.48 10.01 -9.59
C VAL A 67 -24.10 11.10 -8.59
N ILE A 68 -23.76 12.29 -9.07
CA ILE A 68 -23.11 13.31 -8.24
C ILE A 68 -24.10 14.25 -7.59
N VAL A 69 -25.20 14.53 -8.27
CA VAL A 69 -26.20 15.49 -7.78
C VAL A 69 -27.42 14.76 -7.25
N VAL A 70 -28.09 13.97 -8.10
CA VAL A 70 -29.41 13.38 -7.78
C VAL A 70 -29.32 12.31 -6.70
N HIS A 71 -28.46 11.32 -6.89
CA HIS A 71 -28.35 10.15 -6.01
C HIS A 71 -27.11 10.18 -5.10
N ARG A 72 -26.52 11.34 -4.94
CA ARG A 72 -25.27 11.52 -4.19
C ARG A 72 -25.27 10.86 -2.83
N HIS A 73 -26.26 11.12 -2.00
CA HIS A 73 -26.32 10.59 -0.64
C HIS A 73 -26.35 9.05 -0.63
N GLN A 74 -27.14 8.46 -1.51
CA GLN A 74 -27.24 7.01 -1.66
C GLN A 74 -25.88 6.40 -2.05
N TYR A 75 -25.22 6.95 -3.06
CA TYR A 75 -23.95 6.45 -3.55
C TYR A 75 -22.81 6.61 -2.55
N LEU A 76 -22.76 7.73 -1.84
CA LEU A 76 -21.79 7.94 -0.76
C LEU A 76 -22.01 6.94 0.39
N THR A 77 -23.25 6.69 0.76
CA THR A 77 -23.62 5.70 1.78
C THR A 77 -23.22 4.28 1.37
N GLU A 78 -23.49 3.88 0.14
CA GLU A 78 -23.10 2.57 -0.39
C GLU A 78 -21.57 2.43 -0.45
N PHE A 79 -20.88 3.48 -0.83
CA PHE A 79 -19.42 3.49 -0.86
C PHE A 79 -18.83 3.36 0.55
N TYR A 80 -19.36 4.12 1.53
CA TYR A 80 -18.95 3.98 2.93
C TYR A 80 -19.13 2.55 3.41
N LYS A 81 -20.31 1.96 3.21
CA LYS A 81 -20.59 0.56 3.58
C LYS A 81 -19.64 -0.43 2.93
N SER A 82 -19.29 -0.20 1.67
CA SER A 82 -18.40 -1.09 0.94
C SER A 82 -16.94 -1.00 1.39
N TYR A 83 -16.43 0.23 1.66
CA TYR A 83 -15.02 0.49 1.85
C TYR A 83 -14.59 0.77 3.28
N PHE A 84 -15.44 1.41 4.08
CA PHE A 84 -15.09 1.96 5.38
C PHE A 84 -15.90 1.40 6.55
N GLU A 85 -17.11 0.91 6.32
CA GLU A 85 -17.92 0.37 7.40
C GLU A 85 -17.13 -0.69 8.18
N LEU A 86 -17.00 -0.45 9.49
CA LEU A 86 -16.24 -1.34 10.34
C LEU A 86 -16.89 -2.73 10.35
N PRO A 87 -16.13 -3.79 10.10
CA PRO A 87 -16.63 -5.13 10.35
C PRO A 87 -16.75 -5.36 11.86
N SER A 88 -17.57 -6.32 12.25
CA SER A 88 -17.47 -6.86 13.59
C SER A 88 -16.08 -7.45 13.79
N PHE A 89 -15.34 -6.96 14.77
CA PHE A 89 -13.99 -7.45 15.07
C PHE A 89 -13.99 -8.92 15.52
N TYR A 90 -15.14 -9.42 15.96
CA TYR A 90 -15.33 -10.82 16.37
C TYR A 90 -15.56 -11.75 15.17
N ASP A 91 -16.05 -11.20 14.04
CA ASP A 91 -16.33 -11.97 12.82
C ASP A 91 -15.10 -12.07 11.89
N LEU A 92 -13.99 -11.44 12.26
CA LEU A 92 -12.75 -11.51 11.50
C LEU A 92 -12.19 -12.93 11.55
N LYS A 93 -12.12 -13.57 10.39
CA LYS A 93 -11.49 -14.88 10.22
C LYS A 93 -10.08 -14.68 9.68
N TRP A 94 -9.08 -14.99 10.48
CA TRP A 94 -7.68 -14.71 10.18
C TRP A 94 -7.01 -15.75 9.27
N ASP A 95 -7.62 -16.92 9.09
CA ASP A 95 -7.14 -17.95 8.17
C ASP A 95 -7.67 -17.70 6.74
N ARG A 96 -7.21 -16.59 6.13
CA ARG A 96 -7.68 -16.10 4.82
C ARG A 96 -6.59 -16.06 3.74
N VAL A 97 -5.38 -16.47 4.07
CA VAL A 97 -4.26 -16.52 3.14
C VAL A 97 -4.06 -17.96 2.68
N ASN A 98 -4.01 -18.16 1.37
CA ASN A 98 -3.67 -19.42 0.73
C ASN A 98 -2.25 -19.33 0.16
N ILE A 99 -1.50 -20.40 0.30
CA ILE A 99 -0.26 -20.59 -0.42
C ILE A 99 -0.60 -21.17 -1.80
N MET A 100 -0.18 -20.49 -2.86
CA MET A 100 -0.29 -20.98 -4.23
C MET A 100 0.94 -21.80 -4.58
N VAL A 101 0.73 -22.89 -5.29
CA VAL A 101 1.84 -23.72 -5.80
C VAL A 101 2.78 -22.83 -6.61
N PRO A 102 4.10 -22.93 -6.41
CA PRO A 102 5.06 -22.14 -7.17
C PRO A 102 4.88 -22.36 -8.66
N THR A 103 4.71 -21.30 -9.39
CA THR A 103 4.82 -21.30 -10.86
C THR A 103 6.24 -20.94 -11.21
N ALA A 104 6.77 -21.47 -12.31
CA ALA A 104 8.06 -21.06 -12.83
C ALA A 104 8.08 -19.52 -12.94
N SER A 105 8.94 -18.88 -12.18
CA SER A 105 9.09 -17.43 -12.19
C SER A 105 10.22 -17.03 -13.13
N GLU A 106 10.03 -15.94 -13.86
CA GLU A 106 11.14 -15.26 -14.52
C GLU A 106 12.11 -14.75 -13.46
N PRO A 107 13.44 -14.76 -13.70
CA PRO A 107 14.41 -14.22 -12.76
C PRO A 107 14.06 -12.77 -12.38
N LEU A 108 14.14 -12.45 -11.09
CA LEU A 108 13.87 -11.10 -10.57
C LEU A 108 14.96 -10.10 -10.97
N ILE A 109 16.19 -10.59 -11.19
CA ILE A 109 17.34 -9.81 -11.62
C ILE A 109 17.78 -10.31 -12.98
N ASN A 110 17.62 -9.47 -14.01
CA ASN A 110 17.92 -9.84 -15.40
C ASN A 110 19.06 -9.02 -16.04
N ASP A 111 19.59 -8.02 -15.34
CA ASP A 111 20.53 -7.08 -15.95
C ASP A 111 21.93 -7.20 -15.36
N PRO A 112 22.89 -7.79 -16.11
CA PRO A 112 24.28 -7.90 -15.67
C PRO A 112 24.98 -6.55 -15.45
N GLN A 113 24.55 -5.47 -16.12
CA GLN A 113 25.13 -4.14 -15.95
C GLN A 113 24.76 -3.56 -14.60
N LEU A 114 23.52 -3.77 -14.14
CA LEU A 114 23.09 -3.35 -12.80
C LEU A 114 23.84 -4.08 -11.70
N ILE A 115 24.08 -5.37 -11.87
CA ILE A 115 24.90 -6.16 -10.96
C ILE A 115 26.32 -5.57 -10.88
N SER A 116 26.92 -5.19 -12.01
CA SER A 116 28.26 -4.57 -12.05
C SER A 116 28.29 -3.23 -11.30
N VAL A 117 27.37 -2.34 -11.59
CA VAL A 117 27.26 -1.03 -10.90
C VAL A 117 27.09 -1.22 -9.40
N TRP A 118 26.31 -2.21 -9.01
CA TRP A 118 26.10 -2.51 -7.61
C TRP A 118 27.33 -3.13 -6.95
N MET A 119 28.08 -3.97 -7.66
CA MET A 119 29.33 -4.55 -7.19
C MET A 119 30.38 -3.45 -6.90
N ASP A 120 30.47 -2.44 -7.76
CA ASP A 120 31.35 -1.31 -7.55
C ASP A 120 30.95 -0.54 -6.27
N TYR A 121 29.66 -0.31 -6.09
CA TYR A 121 29.14 0.35 -4.87
C TYR A 121 29.42 -0.45 -3.60
N VAL A 122 29.21 -1.77 -3.63
CA VAL A 122 29.41 -2.67 -2.50
C VAL A 122 30.89 -2.84 -2.16
N SER A 123 31.78 -2.85 -3.18
CA SER A 123 33.24 -2.96 -2.97
C SER A 123 33.82 -1.74 -2.25
N ASP A 124 33.19 -0.58 -2.39
CA ASP A 124 33.58 0.64 -1.67
C ASP A 124 33.05 0.71 -0.22
N SER A 125 32.25 -0.27 0.19
CA SER A 125 31.68 -0.32 1.54
C SER A 125 32.55 -1.15 2.46
N GLU A 126 33.01 -0.58 3.58
CA GLU A 126 33.78 -1.28 4.61
C GLU A 126 33.01 -2.42 5.31
N ARG A 127 31.68 -2.48 5.10
CA ARG A 127 30.79 -3.46 5.73
C ARG A 127 30.65 -4.77 4.96
N VAL A 128 31.21 -4.91 3.78
CA VAL A 128 31.05 -6.09 2.95
C VAL A 128 32.29 -6.97 2.97
N THR A 129 32.18 -8.12 3.60
CA THR A 129 33.29 -9.06 3.70
C THR A 129 33.40 -10.08 2.55
N ASN A 130 32.27 -10.40 1.90
CA ASN A 130 32.27 -11.35 0.78
C ASN A 130 31.08 -11.13 -0.18
N VAL A 131 31.25 -10.26 -1.16
CA VAL A 131 30.24 -9.91 -2.17
C VAL A 131 29.84 -11.09 -3.05
N ASN A 132 30.78 -11.91 -3.46
CA ASN A 132 30.49 -13.04 -4.35
C ASN A 132 29.60 -14.09 -3.67
N ALA A 133 29.88 -14.40 -2.39
CA ALA A 133 29.04 -15.32 -1.62
C ALA A 133 27.62 -14.78 -1.42
N MET A 134 27.48 -13.48 -1.24
CA MET A 134 26.18 -12.82 -1.14
C MET A 134 25.39 -12.91 -2.45
N LEU A 135 26.04 -12.62 -3.57
CA LEU A 135 25.41 -12.71 -4.89
C LEU A 135 25.00 -14.15 -5.22
N GLU A 136 25.86 -15.10 -4.93
CA GLU A 136 25.56 -16.52 -5.15
C GLU A 136 24.34 -16.97 -4.33
N GLN A 137 24.27 -16.59 -3.08
CA GLN A 137 23.13 -16.91 -2.22
C GLN A 137 21.83 -16.26 -2.72
N PHE A 138 21.89 -15.01 -3.15
CA PHE A 138 20.75 -14.30 -3.70
C PHE A 138 20.27 -14.95 -5.00
N ASN A 139 21.17 -15.24 -5.92
CA ASN A 139 20.83 -15.87 -7.19
C ASN A 139 20.23 -17.26 -7.03
N ARG A 140 20.71 -18.08 -6.10
CA ARG A 140 20.15 -19.42 -5.83
C ARG A 140 18.67 -19.37 -5.46
N LEU A 141 18.24 -18.37 -4.72
CA LEU A 141 16.83 -18.24 -4.33
C LEU A 141 15.97 -17.69 -5.47
N LEU A 142 16.55 -16.91 -6.37
CA LEU A 142 15.82 -16.38 -7.52
C LEU A 142 15.66 -17.39 -8.66
N ASP A 143 16.52 -18.37 -8.75
CA ASP A 143 16.45 -19.48 -9.74
C ASP A 143 15.39 -20.53 -9.40
N GLY A 144 14.83 -20.48 -8.19
CA GLY A 144 13.82 -21.42 -7.70
C GLY A 144 12.38 -20.98 -7.94
N PRO A 145 11.42 -21.91 -7.86
CA PRO A 145 10.01 -21.57 -7.90
C PRO A 145 9.62 -20.79 -6.62
N ILE A 146 9.01 -19.61 -6.79
CA ILE A 146 8.61 -18.73 -5.69
C ILE A 146 7.14 -18.98 -5.32
N ALA A 147 6.88 -19.28 -4.05
CA ALA A 147 5.52 -19.46 -3.56
C ALA A 147 4.74 -18.14 -3.57
N GLY A 148 3.49 -18.21 -3.99
CA GLY A 148 2.57 -17.08 -3.99
C GLY A 148 1.63 -17.09 -2.78
N LEU A 149 1.51 -15.96 -2.09
CA LEU A 149 0.51 -15.73 -1.05
C LEU A 149 -0.70 -15.03 -1.64
N SER A 150 -1.85 -15.68 -1.64
CA SER A 150 -3.10 -15.09 -2.14
C SER A 150 -4.15 -14.96 -1.04
N LEU A 151 -4.90 -13.86 -1.08
CA LEU A 151 -6.01 -13.64 -0.16
C LEU A 151 -7.31 -14.21 -0.72
N GLN A 152 -8.06 -14.87 0.15
CA GLN A 152 -9.45 -15.26 -0.15
C GLN A 152 -10.33 -14.01 -0.37
N LYS A 153 -11.44 -14.17 -1.06
CA LYS A 153 -12.44 -13.11 -1.25
C LYS A 153 -12.97 -12.63 0.13
N ASN A 154 -13.40 -11.37 0.20
CA ASN A 154 -13.96 -10.70 1.39
C ASN A 154 -12.90 -10.35 2.46
N ASP A 155 -11.96 -9.53 2.04
CA ASP A 155 -10.99 -8.93 2.95
C ASP A 155 -11.63 -7.80 3.78
N LEU A 156 -12.08 -8.17 4.96
CA LEU A 156 -12.68 -7.23 5.92
C LEU A 156 -11.63 -6.45 6.72
N SER A 157 -10.43 -7.00 6.86
CA SER A 157 -9.38 -6.36 7.69
C SER A 157 -8.91 -5.02 7.12
N ARG A 158 -8.88 -4.87 5.80
CA ARG A 158 -8.58 -3.58 5.16
C ARG A 158 -9.59 -2.49 5.45
N LYS A 159 -10.85 -2.84 5.72
CA LYS A 159 -11.86 -1.86 6.10
C LYS A 159 -11.51 -1.16 7.40
N ILE A 160 -10.93 -1.88 8.36
CA ILE A 160 -10.46 -1.30 9.64
C ILE A 160 -9.40 -0.24 9.36
N ILE A 161 -8.39 -0.59 8.56
CA ILE A 161 -7.28 0.31 8.24
C ILE A 161 -7.73 1.52 7.42
N ARG A 162 -8.60 1.30 6.44
CA ARG A 162 -9.16 2.39 5.62
C ARG A 162 -10.03 3.33 6.43
N ASN A 163 -10.87 2.79 7.31
CA ASN A 163 -11.70 3.60 8.19
C ASN A 163 -10.84 4.43 9.14
N LEU A 164 -9.86 3.78 9.78
CA LEU A 164 -8.97 4.42 10.76
C LEU A 164 -8.16 5.57 10.15
N ASN A 165 -7.63 5.36 8.94
CA ASN A 165 -6.73 6.29 8.27
C ASN A 165 -7.39 7.07 7.11
N TYR A 166 -8.73 7.12 7.07
CA TYR A 166 -9.47 7.73 5.98
C TYR A 166 -8.99 9.15 5.65
N LEU A 167 -8.83 9.98 6.67
CA LEU A 167 -8.48 11.39 6.49
C LEU A 167 -7.08 11.56 5.89
N ASP A 168 -6.13 10.75 6.30
CA ASP A 168 -4.73 10.90 5.90
C ASP A 168 -4.46 10.20 4.57
N ILE A 169 -4.98 8.99 4.39
CA ILE A 169 -4.80 8.24 3.14
C ILE A 169 -5.62 8.85 2.00
N LEU A 170 -6.87 9.20 2.26
CA LEU A 170 -7.78 9.69 1.22
C LEU A 170 -7.78 11.21 1.09
N HIS A 171 -7.47 11.93 2.14
CA HIS A 171 -7.49 13.39 2.14
C HIS A 171 -6.30 13.98 1.39
N ASN A 172 -5.13 13.38 1.50
CA ASN A 172 -3.90 13.90 0.91
C ASN A 172 -3.64 13.41 -0.52
N THR A 173 -4.18 12.25 -0.88
CA THR A 173 -3.82 11.59 -2.15
C THR A 173 -4.98 11.32 -3.09
N SER A 174 -6.25 11.69 -2.76
CA SER A 174 -7.36 11.06 -3.44
C SER A 174 -8.63 11.88 -3.61
N ILE A 175 -9.68 11.14 -3.79
CA ILE A 175 -11.07 11.48 -4.04
C ILE A 175 -11.58 12.63 -3.17
N THR A 176 -11.19 12.69 -1.89
CA THR A 176 -11.68 13.73 -0.99
C THR A 176 -11.18 15.12 -1.37
N ASN A 177 -9.91 15.26 -1.72
CA ASN A 177 -9.39 16.53 -2.24
C ASN A 177 -10.01 16.88 -3.58
N THR A 178 -10.22 15.88 -4.44
CA THR A 178 -10.92 16.06 -5.72
C THR A 178 -12.35 16.55 -5.51
N VAL A 179 -13.06 16.00 -4.52
CA VAL A 179 -14.46 16.36 -4.24
C VAL A 179 -14.59 17.68 -3.47
N LYS A 180 -13.63 18.03 -2.62
CA LYS A 180 -13.62 19.30 -1.86
C LYS A 180 -13.24 20.51 -2.70
N SER A 181 -12.31 20.33 -3.64
CA SER A 181 -11.91 21.38 -4.57
C SER A 181 -12.77 21.32 -5.83
N SER A 182 -13.52 22.37 -6.10
CA SER A 182 -14.33 22.44 -7.35
C SER A 182 -13.47 22.26 -8.59
N THR A 183 -12.26 22.81 -8.61
CA THR A 183 -11.33 22.67 -9.74
C THR A 183 -10.85 21.24 -9.91
N SER A 184 -10.38 20.59 -8.85
CA SER A 184 -9.92 19.20 -8.90
C SER A 184 -11.06 18.23 -9.20
N PHE A 185 -12.25 18.51 -8.70
CA PHE A 185 -13.46 17.75 -8.99
C PHE A 185 -13.79 17.77 -10.49
N TRP A 186 -13.89 18.96 -11.06
CA TRP A 186 -14.17 19.10 -12.51
C TRP A 186 -13.06 18.49 -13.36
N GLN A 187 -11.80 18.65 -12.97
CA GLN A 187 -10.67 18.05 -13.65
C GLN A 187 -10.79 16.51 -13.71
N THR A 188 -11.07 15.88 -12.56
CA THR A 188 -11.22 14.42 -12.49
C THR A 188 -12.41 13.97 -13.34
N PHE A 189 -13.48 14.76 -13.35
CA PHE A 189 -14.67 14.51 -14.15
C PHE A 189 -14.38 14.51 -15.65
N ILE A 190 -13.66 15.51 -16.09
CA ILE A 190 -13.28 15.66 -17.49
C ILE A 190 -12.34 14.56 -17.91
N ASN A 191 -11.41 14.18 -17.05
CA ASN A 191 -10.53 13.05 -17.30
C ASN A 191 -11.33 11.74 -17.41
N ALA A 192 -12.28 11.51 -16.52
CA ALA A 192 -13.16 10.35 -16.59
C ALA A 192 -14.04 10.36 -17.86
N TYR A 193 -14.60 11.51 -18.21
CA TYR A 193 -15.35 11.69 -19.43
C TYR A 193 -14.51 11.39 -20.68
N ASN A 194 -13.29 11.91 -20.75
CA ASN A 194 -12.39 11.67 -21.85
C ASN A 194 -12.02 10.19 -21.97
N LEU A 195 -11.76 9.51 -20.86
CA LEU A 195 -11.48 8.07 -20.85
C LEU A 195 -12.68 7.24 -21.34
N LEU A 196 -13.89 7.63 -21.01
CA LEU A 196 -15.10 6.97 -21.51
C LEU A 196 -15.30 7.12 -23.02
N GLN A 197 -14.59 8.07 -23.64
CA GLN A 197 -14.58 8.28 -25.09
C GLN A 197 -13.48 7.46 -25.80
N LEU A 198 -12.56 6.83 -25.04
CA LEU A 198 -11.43 6.11 -25.57
C LEU A 198 -11.73 4.62 -25.78
N GLU A 199 -10.85 3.96 -26.53
CA GLU A 199 -10.95 2.56 -26.90
C GLU A 199 -10.98 1.57 -25.71
N ASP A 200 -11.50 0.39 -25.97
CA ASP A 200 -11.69 -0.76 -25.10
C ASP A 200 -10.54 -1.16 -24.21
N ARG A 201 -9.31 -0.94 -24.62
CA ARG A 201 -8.13 -1.36 -23.83
C ARG A 201 -8.00 -0.67 -22.48
N PHE A 202 -8.62 0.50 -22.31
CA PHE A 202 -8.65 1.22 -21.04
C PHE A 202 -9.77 0.75 -20.13
N PHE A 203 -10.71 0.01 -20.66
CA PHE A 203 -11.87 -0.52 -19.98
C PHE A 203 -11.87 -2.02 -20.04
N ALA A 204 -11.04 -2.65 -19.18
CA ALA A 204 -11.11 -4.08 -19.00
C ALA A 204 -12.53 -4.52 -18.58
N PRO A 205 -12.90 -5.79 -18.76
CA PRO A 205 -14.24 -6.31 -18.49
C PRO A 205 -14.83 -5.97 -17.13
N SER A 206 -14.00 -5.72 -16.14
CA SER A 206 -14.38 -5.28 -14.79
C SER A 206 -14.47 -3.78 -14.62
N SER A 207 -14.22 -3.00 -15.68
CA SER A 207 -14.18 -1.55 -15.64
C SER A 207 -15.54 -0.91 -15.93
N ILE A 208 -15.63 0.38 -15.66
CA ILE A 208 -16.85 1.15 -15.93
C ILE A 208 -17.27 1.10 -17.39
N GLY A 209 -16.32 1.05 -18.33
CA GLY A 209 -16.65 0.99 -19.75
C GLY A 209 -17.49 -0.23 -20.11
N LEU A 210 -17.10 -1.41 -19.64
CA LEU A 210 -17.89 -2.64 -19.87
C LEU A 210 -19.21 -2.58 -19.13
N PHE A 211 -19.23 -2.08 -17.89
CA PHE A 211 -20.43 -1.93 -17.11
C PHE A 211 -21.45 -1.03 -17.81
N LEU A 212 -21.02 0.11 -18.32
CA LEU A 212 -21.87 1.06 -19.05
C LEU A 212 -22.36 0.51 -20.40
N ARG A 213 -21.59 -0.39 -21.04
CA ARG A 213 -21.99 -1.04 -22.31
C ARG A 213 -23.00 -2.16 -22.14
N GLU A 214 -22.74 -3.06 -21.20
CA GLU A 214 -23.50 -4.29 -21.10
C GLU A 214 -24.83 -4.14 -20.37
N LYS A 215 -24.97 -3.07 -19.58
CA LYS A 215 -26.13 -2.91 -18.71
C LYS A 215 -26.64 -1.47 -18.68
N PRO A 216 -27.12 -0.95 -19.82
CA PRO A 216 -27.60 0.43 -19.91
C PRO A 216 -28.77 0.77 -18.97
N ASN A 217 -29.48 -0.26 -18.45
CA ASN A 217 -30.60 -0.11 -17.52
C ASN A 217 -30.24 -0.42 -16.06
N HIS A 218 -28.99 -0.72 -15.74
CA HIS A 218 -28.59 -0.88 -14.36
C HIS A 218 -28.28 0.47 -13.72
N THR A 219 -28.82 0.69 -12.53
CA THR A 219 -28.38 1.71 -11.61
C THR A 219 -26.87 1.63 -11.47
N VAL A 220 -26.19 2.66 -11.93
CA VAL A 220 -24.75 2.70 -11.90
C VAL A 220 -24.31 2.72 -10.45
N ASN A 221 -23.48 1.77 -10.07
CA ASN A 221 -22.96 1.67 -8.75
C ASN A 221 -21.88 2.77 -8.53
N PHE A 222 -22.02 3.55 -7.48
CA PHE A 222 -21.06 4.58 -7.10
C PHE A 222 -19.63 4.04 -6.94
N ASN A 223 -19.45 2.78 -6.59
CA ASN A 223 -18.14 2.13 -6.55
C ASN A 223 -17.42 2.18 -7.91
N ASN A 224 -18.17 2.07 -9.01
CA ASN A 224 -17.61 2.15 -10.36
C ASN A 224 -17.16 3.58 -10.70
N PHE A 225 -17.91 4.57 -10.24
CA PHE A 225 -17.57 5.97 -10.41
C PHE A 225 -16.33 6.36 -9.59
N PHE A 226 -16.28 5.98 -8.32
CA PHE A 226 -15.09 6.19 -7.48
C PHE A 226 -13.88 5.43 -7.98
N TYR A 227 -14.08 4.30 -8.63
CA TYR A 227 -12.99 3.58 -9.29
C TYR A 227 -12.32 4.43 -10.39
N LEU A 228 -13.08 5.20 -11.16
CA LEU A 228 -12.53 6.15 -12.12
C LEU A 228 -11.68 7.25 -11.43
N PHE A 229 -12.19 7.85 -10.39
CA PHE A 229 -11.44 8.84 -9.63
C PHE A 229 -10.12 8.27 -9.11
N GLN A 230 -10.14 7.04 -8.62
CA GLN A 230 -8.96 6.35 -8.15
C GLN A 230 -7.89 6.09 -9.22
N GLN A 231 -8.21 6.15 -10.50
CA GLN A 231 -7.22 5.98 -11.57
C GLN A 231 -6.31 7.19 -11.75
N TYR A 232 -6.78 8.36 -11.37
CA TYR A 232 -6.10 9.64 -11.59
C TYR A 232 -5.33 10.16 -10.40
N GLN A 233 -5.46 9.51 -9.26
CA GLN A 233 -4.86 10.00 -8.03
C GLN A 233 -3.93 8.94 -7.44
N PRO A 234 -2.74 9.31 -6.97
CA PRO A 234 -1.89 8.39 -6.26
C PRO A 234 -2.63 7.86 -5.03
N LYS A 235 -2.42 6.59 -4.73
CA LYS A 235 -3.03 5.90 -3.59
C LYS A 235 -1.93 5.49 -2.64
N ALA A 236 -2.18 5.68 -1.35
CA ALA A 236 -1.39 4.99 -0.36
C ALA A 236 -1.60 3.47 -0.50
N SER A 237 -0.51 2.73 -0.56
CA SER A 237 -0.55 1.27 -0.52
C SER A 237 -0.83 0.81 0.90
N ILE A 238 -1.92 0.10 1.11
CA ILE A 238 -2.25 -0.48 2.42
C ILE A 238 -1.89 -1.95 2.41
N LEU A 239 -0.89 -2.32 3.19
CA LEU A 239 -0.57 -3.71 3.44
C LEU A 239 -1.77 -4.40 4.09
N ASN A 240 -2.04 -5.62 3.65
CA ASN A 240 -3.20 -6.36 4.14
C ASN A 240 -2.94 -6.96 5.52
N PRO A 241 -3.73 -6.64 6.56
CA PRO A 241 -3.54 -7.20 7.89
C PRO A 241 -3.63 -8.73 7.95
N TYR A 242 -4.47 -9.36 7.12
CA TYR A 242 -4.53 -10.84 7.06
C TYR A 242 -3.23 -11.44 6.54
N THR A 243 -2.66 -10.85 5.49
CA THR A 243 -1.34 -11.28 4.98
C THR A 243 -0.29 -11.14 6.06
N MET A 244 -0.29 -9.99 6.76
CA MET A 244 0.67 -9.76 7.83
C MET A 244 0.49 -10.72 9.00
N ASN A 245 -0.72 -11.00 9.43
CA ASN A 245 -0.99 -11.98 10.48
C ASN A 245 -0.51 -13.38 10.07
N TRP A 246 -0.74 -13.78 8.82
CA TRP A 246 -0.24 -15.03 8.29
C TRP A 246 1.30 -15.10 8.31
N VAL A 247 1.96 -14.02 7.88
CA VAL A 247 3.42 -13.89 7.89
C VAL A 247 3.96 -14.03 9.31
N LEU A 248 3.40 -13.29 10.28
CA LEU A 248 3.79 -13.35 11.68
C LEU A 248 3.61 -14.75 12.30
N LYS A 249 2.58 -15.46 11.89
CA LYS A 249 2.27 -16.80 12.43
C LYS A 249 3.11 -17.91 11.80
N ASN A 250 3.46 -17.80 10.52
CA ASN A 250 4.04 -18.92 9.78
C ASN A 250 5.51 -18.74 9.44
N LEU A 251 6.00 -17.50 9.35
CA LEU A 251 7.38 -17.23 8.93
C LEU A 251 8.28 -16.73 10.07
N PHE A 252 7.68 -16.30 11.16
CA PHE A 252 8.39 -15.82 12.35
C PHE A 252 8.00 -16.61 13.60
N SER A 253 8.84 -16.54 14.62
CA SER A 253 8.59 -17.21 15.89
C SER A 253 9.11 -16.38 17.06
N GLY A 254 8.29 -16.21 18.09
CA GLY A 254 8.63 -15.45 19.30
C GLY A 254 7.46 -14.64 19.82
N THR A 255 7.77 -13.65 20.65
CA THR A 255 6.77 -12.81 21.33
C THR A 255 7.01 -11.31 21.16
N ARG A 256 8.18 -10.89 20.67
CA ARG A 256 8.61 -9.49 20.58
C ARG A 256 8.91 -9.11 19.13
N ILE A 257 8.20 -8.12 18.60
CA ILE A 257 8.31 -7.70 17.21
C ILE A 257 8.69 -6.21 17.10
N PHE A 258 9.58 -5.91 16.18
CA PHE A 258 9.96 -4.56 15.79
C PHE A 258 9.53 -4.26 14.36
N THR A 259 8.94 -3.09 14.14
CA THR A 259 8.59 -2.61 12.80
C THR A 259 9.13 -1.18 12.60
N PRO A 260 10.18 -1.00 11.78
CA PRO A 260 10.75 0.33 11.53
C PRO A 260 9.85 1.25 10.70
N VAL A 261 8.69 0.75 10.24
CA VAL A 261 7.63 1.50 9.57
C VAL A 261 6.27 0.94 10.00
N LEU A 262 5.33 1.77 10.43
CA LEU A 262 4.02 1.34 10.94
C LEU A 262 3.03 0.90 9.84
N SER A 263 3.29 1.26 8.59
CA SER A 263 2.46 0.87 7.43
C SER A 263 0.96 1.10 7.66
N TRP A 264 0.59 2.34 7.99
CA TRP A 264 -0.81 2.75 8.22
C TRP A 264 -1.54 1.91 9.28
N SER A 265 -0.86 1.48 10.33
CA SER A 265 -1.40 0.61 11.40
C SER A 265 -1.75 -0.82 10.95
N SER A 266 -1.34 -1.26 9.75
CA SER A 266 -1.63 -2.62 9.27
C SER A 266 -0.95 -3.68 10.12
N TYR A 267 0.30 -3.45 10.53
CA TYR A 267 1.04 -4.32 11.44
C TYR A 267 0.38 -4.37 12.82
N MET A 268 -0.04 -3.21 13.34
CA MET A 268 -0.74 -3.12 14.63
C MET A 268 -2.02 -3.97 14.60
N CYS A 269 -2.82 -3.87 13.54
CA CYS A 269 -4.03 -4.68 13.39
C CYS A 269 -3.71 -6.18 13.39
N ALA A 270 -2.68 -6.61 12.66
CA ALA A 270 -2.23 -7.99 12.64
C ALA A 270 -1.69 -8.45 14.00
N PHE A 271 -0.89 -7.61 14.65
CA PHE A 271 -0.37 -7.86 16.00
C PHE A 271 -1.49 -8.11 17.02
N MET A 272 -2.54 -7.29 17.02
CA MET A 272 -3.67 -7.46 17.94
C MET A 272 -4.39 -8.80 17.80
N HIS A 273 -4.27 -9.48 16.66
CA HIS A 273 -4.87 -10.80 16.39
C HIS A 273 -3.86 -11.95 16.34
N SER A 274 -2.60 -11.69 16.65
CA SER A 274 -1.53 -12.70 16.73
C SER A 274 -1.27 -13.14 18.19
N ASP A 275 -0.37 -14.09 18.37
CA ASP A 275 0.10 -14.50 19.71
C ASP A 275 1.34 -13.70 20.17
N TRP A 276 1.80 -12.73 19.38
CA TRP A 276 2.87 -11.81 19.76
C TRP A 276 2.43 -10.91 20.93
N GLU A 277 3.34 -10.60 21.84
CA GLU A 277 3.04 -9.94 23.12
C GLU A 277 3.53 -8.50 23.19
N HIS A 278 4.73 -8.21 22.63
CA HIS A 278 5.30 -6.88 22.62
C HIS A 278 5.56 -6.40 21.19
N TYR A 279 5.02 -5.25 20.87
CA TYR A 279 5.18 -4.57 19.57
C TYR A 279 5.87 -3.23 19.76
N VAL A 280 7.02 -3.06 19.11
CA VAL A 280 7.69 -1.77 19.02
C VAL A 280 7.62 -1.31 17.57
N GLY A 281 7.07 -0.11 17.36
CA GLY A 281 6.84 0.44 16.02
C GLY A 281 7.33 1.87 15.88
N VAL A 282 7.80 2.20 14.68
CA VAL A 282 8.34 3.52 14.35
C VAL A 282 7.63 4.07 13.11
N ASP A 283 7.36 5.35 13.08
CA ASP A 283 6.90 6.07 11.89
C ASP A 283 7.23 7.56 12.04
N VAL A 284 7.47 8.23 10.92
CA VAL A 284 7.70 9.69 10.92
C VAL A 284 6.41 10.48 11.00
N MET A 285 5.28 9.87 10.64
CA MET A 285 3.99 10.52 10.61
C MET A 285 3.29 10.40 11.97
N LYS A 286 3.13 11.54 12.64
CA LYS A 286 2.46 11.58 13.95
C LYS A 286 1.03 11.02 13.88
N CYS A 287 0.30 11.32 12.82
CA CYS A 287 -1.05 10.80 12.62
C CYS A 287 -1.09 9.26 12.59
N VAL A 288 -0.09 8.60 12.00
CA VAL A 288 0.01 7.13 11.94
C VAL A 288 0.33 6.55 13.32
N CYS A 289 1.24 7.19 14.07
CA CYS A 289 1.54 6.83 15.46
C CYS A 289 0.29 6.95 16.36
N ASP A 290 -0.38 8.08 16.32
CA ASP A 290 -1.60 8.36 17.11
C ASP A 290 -2.72 7.36 16.79
N ARG A 291 -2.88 6.97 15.52
CA ARG A 291 -3.91 6.00 15.10
C ARG A 291 -3.55 4.59 15.49
N SER A 292 -2.28 4.23 15.46
CA SER A 292 -1.81 2.93 15.94
C SER A 292 -2.03 2.81 17.45
N GLN A 293 -1.74 3.86 18.21
CA GLN A 293 -2.05 3.93 19.64
C GLN A 293 -3.56 3.82 19.89
N PHE A 294 -4.36 4.61 19.17
CA PHE A 294 -5.81 4.55 19.27
C PHE A 294 -6.37 3.15 18.99
N LEU A 295 -5.84 2.47 17.96
CA LEU A 295 -6.28 1.12 17.62
C LEU A 295 -5.98 0.14 18.77
N PHE A 296 -4.79 0.21 19.36
CA PHE A 296 -4.42 -0.59 20.53
C PHE A 296 -5.36 -0.32 21.71
N ASP A 297 -5.57 0.95 22.06
CA ASP A 297 -6.44 1.35 23.16
C ASP A 297 -7.88 0.90 22.96
N TYR A 298 -8.38 0.95 21.73
CA TYR A 298 -9.71 0.47 21.38
C TYR A 298 -9.84 -1.05 21.64
N TYR A 299 -8.85 -1.84 21.29
CA TYR A 299 -8.84 -3.27 21.61
C TYR A 299 -8.83 -3.53 23.12
N GLN A 300 -8.04 -2.78 23.87
CA GLN A 300 -7.93 -2.97 25.33
C GLN A 300 -9.17 -2.48 26.09
N THR A 301 -9.77 -1.36 25.67
CA THR A 301 -10.83 -0.69 26.43
C THR A 301 -12.25 -1.01 25.92
N GLN A 302 -12.42 -1.27 24.61
CA GLN A 302 -13.75 -1.44 24.02
C GLN A 302 -14.04 -2.88 23.58
N LEU A 303 -13.04 -3.63 23.14
CA LEU A 303 -13.24 -4.99 22.65
C LEU A 303 -12.98 -6.03 23.75
N LYS A 304 -11.86 -5.94 24.45
CA LYS A 304 -11.48 -6.89 25.49
C LYS A 304 -12.55 -7.11 26.57
N PRO A 305 -13.24 -6.07 27.09
CA PRO A 305 -14.31 -6.28 28.09
C PRO A 305 -15.53 -7.07 27.58
N LYS A 306 -15.69 -7.17 26.24
CA LYS A 306 -16.81 -7.87 25.59
C LYS A 306 -16.45 -9.31 25.20
N LEU A 307 -15.19 -9.72 25.38
CA LEU A 307 -14.75 -11.07 25.07
C LEU A 307 -15.24 -12.07 26.10
N THR A 308 -15.76 -13.19 25.63
CA THR A 308 -16.18 -14.32 26.46
C THR A 308 -15.14 -15.44 26.50
N SER A 309 -14.25 -15.49 25.50
CA SER A 309 -13.19 -16.47 25.41
C SER A 309 -12.04 -16.16 26.37
N LYS A 310 -11.78 -17.05 27.34
CA LYS A 310 -10.66 -16.93 28.27
C LYS A 310 -9.31 -16.84 27.54
N LYS A 311 -9.13 -17.63 26.49
CA LYS A 311 -7.91 -17.64 25.67
C LYS A 311 -7.67 -16.25 25.02
N GLU A 312 -8.70 -15.64 24.47
CA GLU A 312 -8.57 -14.32 23.85
C GLU A 312 -8.35 -13.20 24.87
N LEU A 313 -9.00 -13.29 26.03
CA LEU A 313 -8.76 -12.37 27.14
C LEU A 313 -7.30 -12.43 27.62
N GLU A 314 -6.76 -13.62 27.82
CA GLU A 314 -5.36 -13.83 28.20
C GLU A 314 -4.42 -13.30 27.12
N ARG A 315 -4.70 -13.57 25.84
CA ARG A 315 -3.92 -13.10 24.70
C ARG A 315 -3.85 -11.57 24.68
N LEU A 316 -5.00 -10.87 24.76
CA LEU A 316 -5.02 -9.41 24.76
C LEU A 316 -4.43 -8.80 26.04
N SER A 317 -4.50 -9.50 27.18
CA SER A 317 -3.95 -9.00 28.44
C SER A 317 -2.42 -8.97 28.47
N ARG A 318 -1.75 -9.80 27.67
CA ARG A 318 -0.29 -9.84 27.56
C ARG A 318 0.30 -8.82 26.59
N LYS A 319 -0.56 -8.16 25.78
CA LYS A 319 -0.08 -7.22 24.76
C LYS A 319 0.29 -5.87 25.34
N HIS A 320 1.44 -5.37 24.92
CA HIS A 320 1.87 -4.00 25.15
C HIS A 320 2.60 -3.46 23.91
N ILE A 321 2.71 -2.13 23.83
CA ILE A 321 3.29 -1.46 22.66
C ILE A 321 4.15 -0.28 23.10
N ASP A 322 5.21 -0.02 22.33
CA ASP A 322 5.98 1.20 22.36
C ASP A 322 6.03 1.79 20.96
N LEU A 323 5.64 3.05 20.81
CA LEU A 323 5.60 3.75 19.53
C LEU A 323 6.54 4.95 19.53
N TYR A 324 7.37 5.05 18.50
CA TYR A 324 8.33 6.12 18.30
C TYR A 324 7.94 6.91 17.05
N CYS A 325 7.75 8.23 17.22
CA CYS A 325 7.39 9.12 16.12
C CYS A 325 8.63 9.89 15.65
N GLN A 326 9.46 9.24 14.84
CA GLN A 326 10.73 9.78 14.31
C GLN A 326 11.25 8.90 13.16
N PRO A 327 12.26 9.36 12.40
CA PRO A 327 12.95 8.52 11.42
C PRO A 327 13.53 7.24 12.07
N SER A 328 13.23 6.08 11.52
CA SER A 328 13.65 4.80 12.10
C SER A 328 15.18 4.63 12.11
N GLU A 329 15.85 5.06 11.05
CA GLU A 329 17.31 5.02 10.91
C GLU A 329 18.03 5.84 11.98
N SER A 330 17.39 6.89 12.51
CA SER A 330 17.95 7.70 13.59
C SER A 330 18.13 6.93 14.91
N LEU A 331 17.33 5.88 15.12
CA LEU A 331 17.41 5.02 16.31
C LEU A 331 18.71 4.19 16.35
N LEU A 332 19.37 4.00 15.21
CA LEU A 332 20.69 3.36 15.15
C LEU A 332 21.75 4.14 15.97
N TYR A 333 21.53 5.42 16.18
CA TYR A 333 22.42 6.33 16.90
C TYR A 333 21.86 6.76 18.27
N ASP A 334 20.70 6.26 18.65
CA ASP A 334 20.09 6.50 19.97
C ASP A 334 20.55 5.42 20.98
N MET A 335 21.56 5.79 21.79
CA MET A 335 22.12 4.88 22.80
C MET A 335 21.06 4.37 23.78
N LYS A 336 20.05 5.17 24.13
CA LYS A 336 18.99 4.74 25.07
C LYS A 336 18.11 3.68 24.42
N PHE A 337 17.79 3.84 23.14
CA PHE A 337 17.05 2.85 22.40
C PHE A 337 17.86 1.55 22.28
N LEU A 338 19.13 1.64 21.93
CA LEU A 338 20.01 0.48 21.79
C LEU A 338 20.25 -0.25 23.13
N ASP A 339 20.46 0.49 24.22
CA ASP A 339 20.59 -0.11 25.56
C ASP A 339 19.34 -0.89 25.99
N GLN A 340 18.16 -0.45 25.53
CA GLN A 340 16.89 -1.10 25.85
C GLN A 340 16.59 -2.29 24.92
N TYR A 341 16.98 -2.24 23.64
CA TYR A 341 16.47 -3.14 22.62
C TYR A 341 17.54 -3.92 21.84
N SER A 342 18.84 -3.82 22.15
CA SER A 342 19.86 -4.67 21.52
C SER A 342 19.57 -6.14 21.81
N ASP A 343 19.59 -6.99 20.77
CA ASP A 343 19.29 -8.42 20.82
C ASP A 343 17.98 -8.74 21.58
N TYR A 344 16.98 -7.88 21.42
CA TYR A 344 15.73 -7.97 22.16
C TYR A 344 14.59 -8.62 21.38
N PHE A 345 14.50 -8.34 20.07
CA PHE A 345 13.35 -8.76 19.27
C PHE A 345 13.51 -10.17 18.70
N ASP A 346 12.37 -10.81 18.53
CA ASP A 346 12.27 -12.13 17.91
C ASP A 346 11.91 -12.02 16.41
N ALA A 347 11.44 -10.88 15.98
CA ALA A 347 11.17 -10.57 14.57
C ALA A 347 11.31 -9.07 14.29
N CYS A 348 11.84 -8.75 13.11
CA CYS A 348 11.76 -7.42 12.51
C CYS A 348 11.09 -7.54 11.14
N ILE A 349 10.13 -6.64 10.82
CA ILE A 349 9.46 -6.65 9.52
C ILE A 349 9.01 -5.25 9.11
N CYS A 350 9.15 -4.92 7.82
CA CYS A 350 8.68 -3.66 7.26
C CYS A 350 8.26 -3.76 5.78
N CYS A 351 7.56 -2.74 5.34
CA CYS A 351 7.41 -2.40 3.94
C CYS A 351 7.97 -0.96 3.83
N PRO A 352 9.23 -0.81 3.42
CA PRO A 352 9.88 0.51 3.38
C PRO A 352 9.20 1.41 2.35
N PRO A 353 9.30 2.74 2.47
CA PRO A 353 8.85 3.65 1.42
C PRO A 353 9.57 3.35 0.10
N TYR A 354 8.88 3.58 -1.00
CA TYR A 354 9.41 3.37 -2.36
C TYR A 354 10.12 4.65 -2.84
N PHE A 355 11.26 4.98 -2.25
CA PHE A 355 12.04 6.19 -2.55
C PHE A 355 11.16 7.43 -2.78
N ASN A 356 10.90 7.84 -4.04
CA ASN A 356 10.12 9.02 -4.39
C ASN A 356 8.73 8.69 -4.99
N MET A 357 8.20 7.48 -4.77
CA MET A 357 6.90 7.08 -5.32
C MET A 357 5.74 7.76 -4.58
N GLU A 358 5.82 7.80 -3.26
CA GLU A 358 4.80 8.36 -2.38
C GLU A 358 5.45 9.40 -1.47
N ILE A 359 4.94 10.62 -1.52
CA ILE A 359 5.39 11.71 -0.65
C ILE A 359 4.21 12.11 0.22
N TYR A 360 4.40 12.06 1.52
CA TYR A 360 3.38 12.39 2.50
C TYR A 360 3.65 13.78 3.10
N PRO A 361 2.60 14.50 3.54
CA PRO A 361 2.74 15.90 3.95
C PRO A 361 3.22 16.09 5.39
N GLU A 362 3.47 15.02 6.13
CA GLU A 362 3.78 15.07 7.55
C GLU A 362 5.02 14.26 7.87
N GLY A 363 5.85 14.77 8.78
CA GLY A 363 7.04 14.13 9.32
C GLY A 363 8.27 14.29 8.42
N ASP A 364 9.41 13.89 8.95
CA ASP A 364 10.72 13.93 8.27
C ASP A 364 10.83 12.77 7.28
N GLN A 365 10.22 12.93 6.11
CA GLN A 365 10.18 11.88 5.08
C GLN A 365 11.58 11.52 4.60
N SER A 366 11.86 10.23 4.43
CA SER A 366 13.19 9.75 4.00
C SER A 366 13.66 10.37 2.67
N ILE A 367 12.74 10.66 1.74
CA ILE A 367 13.07 11.34 0.48
C ILE A 367 13.45 12.81 0.68
N GLU A 368 12.97 13.48 1.72
CA GLU A 368 13.32 14.87 2.03
C GLU A 368 14.66 14.94 2.74
N LEU A 369 14.94 13.98 3.64
CA LEU A 369 16.23 13.87 4.33
C LEU A 369 17.35 13.40 3.39
N TYR A 370 17.04 12.50 2.45
CA TYR A 370 17.99 11.88 1.54
C TYR A 370 17.47 11.97 0.09
N PRO A 371 17.64 13.14 -0.56
CA PRO A 371 16.97 13.45 -1.82
C PRO A 371 17.52 12.71 -3.04
N THR A 372 18.74 12.15 -2.96
CA THR A 372 19.28 11.31 -4.03
C THR A 372 19.05 9.83 -3.75
N TYR A 373 18.86 9.04 -4.78
CA TYR A 373 18.63 7.60 -4.62
C TYR A 373 19.79 6.90 -3.91
N LYS A 374 21.02 7.31 -4.20
CA LYS A 374 22.23 6.78 -3.54
C LYS A 374 22.21 7.10 -2.04
N GLU A 375 22.02 8.35 -1.65
CA GLU A 375 21.94 8.74 -0.23
C GLU A 375 20.82 8.02 0.49
N TRP A 376 19.67 7.87 -0.18
CA TRP A 376 18.53 7.15 0.39
C TRP A 376 18.86 5.66 0.65
N LEU A 377 19.58 4.99 -0.26
CA LEU A 377 20.06 3.61 -0.05
C LEU A 377 21.06 3.53 1.10
N GLU A 378 22.05 4.43 1.13
CA GLU A 378 23.17 4.39 2.08
C GLU A 378 22.76 4.81 3.50
N ARG A 379 21.91 5.82 3.64
CA ARG A 379 21.63 6.47 4.93
C ARG A 379 20.26 6.13 5.50
N TYR A 380 19.26 5.94 4.65
CA TYR A 380 17.96 5.48 5.12
C TYR A 380 17.90 3.95 5.19
N TRP A 381 18.10 3.28 4.04
CA TRP A 381 17.85 1.84 4.01
C TRP A 381 18.94 1.03 4.73
N GLU A 382 20.21 1.33 4.48
CA GLU A 382 21.31 0.61 5.13
C GLU A 382 21.29 0.81 6.64
N ASP A 383 21.09 2.04 7.13
CA ASP A 383 21.01 2.30 8.57
C ASP A 383 19.76 1.64 9.21
N THR A 384 18.63 1.59 8.49
CA THR A 384 17.44 0.83 8.96
C THR A 384 17.71 -0.66 9.06
N VAL A 385 18.40 -1.26 8.08
CA VAL A 385 18.80 -2.68 8.09
C VAL A 385 19.80 -2.96 9.22
N ALA A 386 20.80 -2.08 9.39
CA ALA A 386 21.77 -2.18 10.47
C ALA A 386 21.10 -2.10 11.86
N LEU A 387 20.13 -1.19 12.03
CA LEU A 387 19.32 -1.12 13.24
C LEU A 387 18.59 -2.44 13.49
N CYS A 388 17.88 -2.94 12.47
CA CYS A 388 17.17 -4.23 12.57
C CYS A 388 18.12 -5.37 12.96
N HIS A 389 19.35 -5.37 12.43
CA HIS A 389 20.35 -6.36 12.82
C HIS A 389 20.77 -6.24 14.27
N LEU A 390 21.02 -5.03 14.78
CA LEU A 390 21.43 -4.81 16.18
C LEU A 390 20.35 -5.22 17.17
N VAL A 391 19.10 -4.90 16.88
CA VAL A 391 18.00 -5.13 17.83
C VAL A 391 17.41 -6.54 17.77
N LEU A 392 17.65 -7.26 16.67
CA LEU A 392 17.18 -8.63 16.46
C LEU A 392 18.11 -9.63 17.14
N LYS A 393 17.54 -10.61 17.87
CA LYS A 393 18.31 -11.71 18.45
C LYS A 393 18.99 -12.57 17.38
N PRO A 394 20.17 -13.15 17.66
CA PRO A 394 20.77 -14.18 16.81
C PRO A 394 19.79 -15.33 16.51
N GLY A 395 19.85 -15.89 15.30
CA GLY A 395 18.96 -16.96 14.83
C GLY A 395 17.49 -16.52 14.59
N LYS A 396 17.17 -15.23 14.73
CA LYS A 396 15.84 -14.67 14.46
C LYS A 396 15.77 -14.00 13.10
N ARG A 397 14.54 -13.68 12.67
CA ARG A 397 14.29 -13.31 11.28
C ARG A 397 13.91 -11.85 11.08
N PHE A 398 14.48 -11.28 10.04
CA PHE A 398 14.11 -10.00 9.45
C PHE A 398 13.36 -10.23 8.15
N GLY A 399 12.33 -9.44 7.86
CA GLY A 399 11.62 -9.49 6.60
C GLY A 399 11.27 -8.11 6.06
N PHE A 400 11.22 -7.99 4.73
CA PHE A 400 10.68 -6.78 4.14
C PHE A 400 9.92 -7.07 2.84
N ILE A 401 8.98 -6.17 2.53
CA ILE A 401 8.12 -6.26 1.35
C ILE A 401 8.47 -5.11 0.42
N ILE A 402 8.76 -5.42 -0.84
CA ILE A 402 9.12 -4.42 -1.85
C ILE A 402 8.75 -4.87 -3.26
N ASN A 403 8.69 -3.93 -4.19
CA ASN A 403 8.60 -4.14 -5.63
C ASN A 403 9.39 -3.06 -6.36
N ASP A 404 9.83 -3.37 -7.58
CA ASP A 404 10.38 -2.36 -8.48
C ASP A 404 9.29 -1.43 -9.00
N TYR A 405 9.66 -0.22 -9.35
CA TYR A 405 8.73 0.71 -9.97
C TYR A 405 9.39 1.62 -11.02
N VAL A 406 8.54 2.16 -11.89
CA VAL A 406 8.93 3.17 -12.86
C VAL A 406 8.28 4.48 -12.47
N SER A 407 9.08 5.52 -12.25
CA SER A 407 8.59 6.84 -11.88
C SER A 407 7.81 7.51 -13.02
N LEU A 408 7.07 8.57 -12.72
CA LEU A 408 6.39 9.40 -13.72
C LEU A 408 7.37 9.98 -14.76
N LYS A 409 8.62 10.23 -14.35
CA LYS A 409 9.71 10.69 -15.25
C LYS A 409 10.36 9.55 -16.04
N LYS A 410 9.77 8.34 -16.02
CA LYS A 410 10.28 7.13 -16.67
C LYS A 410 11.65 6.65 -16.16
N CYS A 411 12.09 7.09 -14.99
CA CYS A 411 13.23 6.50 -14.31
C CYS A 411 12.81 5.15 -13.70
N GLU A 412 13.56 4.11 -13.99
CA GLU A 412 13.38 2.77 -13.43
C GLU A 412 14.18 2.67 -12.14
N PHE A 413 13.53 2.18 -11.04
CA PHE A 413 14.17 1.93 -9.76
C PHE A 413 14.11 0.44 -9.46
N HIS A 414 15.26 -0.17 -9.32
CA HIS A 414 15.44 -1.62 -9.10
C HIS A 414 15.50 -1.93 -7.61
N LEU A 415 14.45 -1.54 -6.87
CA LEU A 415 14.41 -1.67 -5.41
C LEU A 415 14.56 -3.13 -4.94
N ILE A 416 14.03 -4.08 -5.70
CA ILE A 416 14.19 -5.50 -5.36
C ILE A 416 15.68 -5.84 -5.27
N GLN A 417 16.45 -5.48 -6.27
CA GLN A 417 17.89 -5.77 -6.30
C GLN A 417 18.63 -4.98 -5.22
N ASP A 418 18.47 -3.65 -5.21
CA ASP A 418 19.30 -2.75 -4.41
C ASP A 418 19.07 -2.94 -2.91
N LEU A 419 17.81 -3.11 -2.48
CA LEU A 419 17.50 -3.32 -1.08
C LEU A 419 17.97 -4.68 -0.56
N ASN A 420 17.83 -5.72 -1.39
CA ASN A 420 18.30 -7.07 -1.01
C ASN A 420 19.82 -7.13 -0.91
N MET A 421 20.55 -6.47 -1.80
CA MET A 421 22.01 -6.42 -1.74
C MET A 421 22.52 -5.78 -0.43
N ILE A 422 21.83 -4.74 0.04
CA ILE A 422 22.15 -4.14 1.36
C ILE A 422 21.81 -5.11 2.49
N ALA A 423 20.62 -5.74 2.45
CA ALA A 423 20.22 -6.68 3.50
C ALA A 423 21.18 -7.87 3.63
N LEU A 424 21.74 -8.36 2.51
CA LEU A 424 22.72 -9.44 2.48
C LEU A 424 24.06 -9.13 3.16
N LYS A 425 24.36 -7.85 3.42
CA LYS A 425 25.56 -7.47 4.20
C LYS A 425 25.43 -7.89 5.67
N TYR A 426 24.20 -7.98 6.18
CA TYR A 426 23.90 -8.18 7.60
C TYR A 426 23.24 -9.53 7.87
N PHE A 427 22.53 -10.08 6.90
CA PHE A 427 21.65 -11.22 7.08
C PHE A 427 21.85 -12.28 5.99
N LYS A 428 21.44 -13.49 6.29
CA LYS A 428 21.34 -14.58 5.34
C LYS A 428 19.92 -14.65 4.81
N LEU A 429 19.74 -14.58 3.47
CA LEU A 429 18.44 -14.79 2.84
C LEU A 429 18.01 -16.25 2.98
N VAL A 430 16.80 -16.50 3.50
CA VAL A 430 16.28 -17.85 3.76
C VAL A 430 15.04 -18.19 2.96
N ASP A 431 14.20 -17.21 2.60
CA ASP A 431 12.97 -17.48 1.83
C ASP A 431 12.47 -16.24 1.08
N VAL A 432 11.66 -16.48 0.03
CA VAL A 432 11.03 -15.44 -0.79
C VAL A 432 9.60 -15.83 -1.12
N TYR A 433 8.67 -14.90 -1.03
CA TYR A 433 7.27 -15.09 -1.39
C TYR A 433 6.77 -13.98 -2.33
N GLN A 434 5.90 -14.34 -3.27
CA GLN A 434 5.13 -13.36 -4.04
C GLN A 434 3.83 -13.01 -3.31
N LEU A 435 3.51 -11.74 -3.18
CA LEU A 435 2.21 -11.30 -2.68
C LEU A 435 1.26 -11.14 -3.85
N LEU A 436 0.41 -12.16 -4.09
CA LEU A 436 -0.54 -12.19 -5.21
C LEU A 436 -1.73 -11.26 -4.92
N ASN A 437 -1.46 -9.96 -4.94
CA ASN A 437 -2.50 -8.95 -4.87
C ASN A 437 -3.30 -8.96 -6.17
N ARG A 438 -4.61 -8.65 -6.12
CA ARG A 438 -5.41 -8.46 -7.33
C ARG A 438 -4.80 -7.31 -8.14
N VAL A 439 -4.24 -7.67 -9.29
CA VAL A 439 -3.72 -6.69 -10.23
C VAL A 439 -4.89 -5.86 -10.75
N SER A 440 -4.78 -4.52 -10.69
CA SER A 440 -5.74 -3.66 -11.37
C SER A 440 -5.74 -3.96 -12.88
N PRO A 441 -6.89 -4.17 -13.51
CA PRO A 441 -6.97 -4.44 -14.94
C PRO A 441 -6.24 -3.41 -15.82
N LEU A 442 -6.14 -2.17 -15.37
CA LEU A 442 -5.43 -1.09 -16.08
C LEU A 442 -3.90 -1.23 -16.05
N ARG A 443 -3.34 -2.11 -15.22
CA ARG A 443 -1.91 -2.41 -15.16
C ARG A 443 -1.52 -3.66 -15.95
N MET A 444 -2.45 -4.32 -16.64
CA MET A 444 -2.21 -5.60 -17.33
C MET A 444 -1.23 -5.55 -18.50
N ASN A 445 -0.76 -4.41 -18.96
CA ASN A 445 0.16 -4.31 -20.12
C ASN A 445 1.64 -4.16 -19.77
N LYS A 446 2.03 -4.23 -18.50
CA LYS A 446 3.43 -4.33 -18.11
C LYS A 446 3.57 -5.54 -17.21
N LYS A 447 4.60 -6.37 -17.48
CA LYS A 447 5.03 -7.56 -16.72
C LYS A 447 4.51 -7.48 -15.29
N ASN A 448 3.66 -8.43 -14.89
CA ASN A 448 2.99 -8.46 -13.59
C ASN A 448 4.03 -8.39 -12.48
N ARG A 449 4.42 -7.18 -12.08
CA ARG A 449 5.30 -6.96 -10.94
C ARG A 449 4.41 -7.08 -9.70
N THR A 450 4.48 -8.21 -9.05
CA THR A 450 3.87 -8.44 -7.75
C THR A 450 4.83 -7.99 -6.66
N GLU A 451 4.31 -7.48 -5.55
CA GLU A 451 5.14 -7.24 -4.37
C GLU A 451 5.77 -8.53 -3.91
N MET A 452 7.04 -8.47 -3.54
CA MET A 452 7.82 -9.60 -3.05
C MET A 452 8.08 -9.43 -1.56
N LEU A 453 7.95 -10.51 -0.81
CA LEU A 453 8.34 -10.62 0.59
C LEU A 453 9.64 -11.41 0.67
N PHE A 454 10.68 -10.79 1.18
CA PHE A 454 11.98 -11.41 1.43
C PHE A 454 12.13 -11.68 2.92
N ILE A 455 12.59 -12.88 3.27
CA ILE A 455 12.82 -13.30 4.65
C ILE A 455 14.30 -13.64 4.84
N TYR A 456 14.87 -13.03 5.83
CA TYR A 456 16.28 -13.14 6.21
C TYR A 456 16.43 -13.67 7.64
N GLU A 457 17.59 -14.20 7.94
CA GLU A 457 17.95 -14.68 9.28
C GLU A 457 19.25 -14.02 9.74
N LYS A 458 19.26 -13.52 10.98
CA LYS A 458 20.48 -13.06 11.65
C LYS A 458 21.31 -14.30 12.02
N MET A 459 22.53 -14.35 11.51
CA MET A 459 23.44 -15.47 11.81
C MET A 459 23.76 -15.50 13.31
N GLU A 460 23.88 -16.70 13.86
CA GLU A 460 24.46 -16.90 15.19
C GLU A 460 25.95 -16.56 15.12
N GLU A 461 26.45 -15.83 16.09
CA GLU A 461 27.89 -15.63 16.22
C GLU A 461 28.53 -16.98 16.55
N ALA A 462 29.53 -17.38 15.76
CA ALA A 462 30.20 -18.67 15.86
C ALA A 462 31.07 -18.77 17.12
#